data_498acd30b34f2929ae0582ce51580810
#
_entry.id   498acd30b34f2929ae0582ce51580810
#
_cell.length_a   1.000
_cell.length_b   1.000
_cell.length_c   1.000
_cell.angle_alpha   90.00
_cell.angle_beta   90.00
_cell.angle_gamma   90.00
#
_symmetry.space_group_name_H-M   'P 1'
#
loop_
_entity.id
_entity.type
_entity.pdbx_description
1 polymer ?
#
loop_
_entity_poly.entity_id
_entity_poly.type
_entity_poly.pdbx_seq_one_letter_code
_entity_poly.pdbx_strand_id
1 'polypeptide(L)' 'VPYIDVSIFEGRLTPQTQQRLIAALTDAVVEVFDESIREQTWIVLNPVDPARWGIGGRPCGPGRAADAEGRDG' A
#
# COMPACT_ATOMS: atom_id res chain seq x y z
N VAL A 1 11.48 -16.45 5.16
CA VAL A 1 10.21 -16.05 4.56
C VAL A 1 10.19 -14.54 4.38
N PRO A 2 10.30 -14.02 3.12
CA PRO A 2 10.21 -12.58 2.92
C PRO A 2 8.82 -12.07 3.27
N TYR A 3 8.78 -10.96 3.96
CA TYR A 3 7.52 -10.36 4.38
C TYR A 3 7.60 -8.87 4.10
N ILE A 4 6.70 -8.38 3.26
CA ILE A 4 6.67 -6.98 2.89
C ILE A 4 5.34 -6.40 3.34
N ASP A 5 5.42 -5.36 4.14
CA ASP A 5 4.26 -4.70 4.70
C ASP A 5 4.20 -3.31 4.12
N VAL A 6 3.15 -3.01 3.36
CA VAL A 6 3.04 -1.74 2.65
C VAL A 6 1.88 -0.95 3.20
N SER A 7 2.17 0.24 3.71
CA SER A 7 1.11 1.15 4.10
C SER A 7 0.92 2.16 2.99
N ILE A 8 -0.32 2.37 2.59
CA ILE A 8 -0.62 3.21 1.46
C ILE A 8 -1.99 3.85 1.69
N PHE A 9 -2.18 5.03 1.14
CA PHE A 9 -3.47 5.70 1.28
C PHE A 9 -4.56 4.81 0.70
N GLU A 10 -5.64 4.65 1.45
CA GLU A 10 -6.68 3.71 1.08
C GLU A 10 -7.33 4.06 -0.25
N GLY A 11 -7.37 5.32 -0.61
CA GLY A 11 -7.99 5.73 -1.86
C GLY A 11 -7.26 5.24 -3.09
N ARG A 12 -6.04 4.77 -2.93
CA ARG A 12 -5.29 4.27 -4.08
C ARG A 12 -5.53 2.79 -4.34
N LEU A 13 -6.23 2.13 -3.43
CA LEU A 13 -6.42 0.68 -3.54
C LEU A 13 -7.79 0.36 -4.08
N THR A 14 -7.83 -0.35 -5.19
CA THR A 14 -9.03 -0.97 -5.72
C THR A 14 -8.73 -2.45 -5.78
N PRO A 15 -9.75 -3.29 -6.00
CA PRO A 15 -9.46 -4.73 -6.12
C PRO A 15 -8.39 -5.04 -7.16
N GLN A 16 -8.39 -4.30 -8.28
CA GLN A 16 -7.38 -4.55 -9.31
C GLN A 16 -6.01 -4.08 -8.88
N THR A 17 -5.91 -2.87 -8.30
CA THR A 17 -4.60 -2.38 -7.93
C THR A 17 -4.00 -3.17 -6.78
N GLN A 18 -4.83 -3.69 -5.89
CA GLN A 18 -4.34 -4.56 -4.82
C GLN A 18 -3.70 -5.80 -5.40
N GLN A 19 -4.39 -6.46 -6.34
CA GLN A 19 -3.84 -7.66 -6.96
C GLN A 19 -2.55 -7.37 -7.70
N ARG A 20 -2.54 -6.27 -8.45
CA ARG A 20 -1.36 -5.91 -9.24
C ARG A 20 -0.18 -5.57 -8.36
N LEU A 21 -0.43 -4.86 -7.26
CA LEU A 21 0.66 -4.47 -6.37
C LEU A 21 1.24 -5.70 -5.68
N ILE A 22 0.39 -6.59 -5.21
CA ILE A 22 0.87 -7.81 -4.58
C ILE A 22 1.70 -8.62 -5.56
N ALA A 23 1.22 -8.76 -6.80
CA ALA A 23 1.93 -9.54 -7.81
C ALA A 23 3.27 -8.88 -8.16
N ALA A 24 3.27 -7.56 -8.32
CA ALA A 24 4.49 -6.86 -8.72
C ALA A 24 5.55 -6.94 -7.64
N LEU A 25 5.15 -6.79 -6.38
CA LEU A 25 6.11 -6.87 -5.29
C LEU A 25 6.66 -8.28 -5.15
N THR A 26 5.81 -9.28 -5.33
CA THR A 26 6.28 -10.67 -5.31
C THR A 26 7.25 -10.92 -6.46
N ASP A 27 6.93 -10.44 -7.66
CA ASP A 27 7.81 -10.60 -8.81
C ASP A 27 9.17 -9.95 -8.56
N ALA A 28 9.18 -8.81 -7.89
CA ALA A 28 10.43 -8.13 -7.61
C ALA A 28 11.33 -8.97 -6.71
N VAL A 29 10.73 -9.63 -5.71
CA VAL A 29 11.50 -10.51 -4.83
C VAL A 29 12.05 -11.68 -5.62
N VAL A 30 11.21 -12.26 -6.48
CA VAL A 30 11.62 -13.41 -7.29
C VAL A 30 12.77 -13.04 -8.21
N GLU A 31 12.72 -11.83 -8.76
CA GLU A 31 13.75 -11.40 -9.68
C GLU A 31 15.12 -11.34 -9.00
N VAL A 32 15.15 -10.95 -7.75
CA VAL A 32 16.41 -10.82 -7.02
C VAL A 32 16.94 -12.19 -6.59
N PHE A 33 16.05 -13.11 -6.26
CA PHE A 33 16.43 -14.41 -5.73
C PHE A 33 16.23 -15.50 -6.78
N ASP A 34 15.09 -16.16 -6.75
CA ASP A 34 14.71 -17.10 -7.80
C ASP A 34 13.26 -17.50 -7.59
N GLU A 35 12.76 -18.34 -8.50
CA GLU A 35 11.34 -18.67 -8.51
C GLU A 35 10.90 -19.41 -7.25
N SER A 36 11.79 -20.13 -6.60
CA SER A 36 11.41 -20.91 -5.43
C SER A 36 10.96 -20.06 -4.27
N ILE A 37 11.33 -18.76 -4.26
CA ILE A 37 10.96 -17.89 -3.16
C ILE A 37 9.52 -17.39 -3.28
N ARG A 38 8.90 -17.56 -4.45
CA ARG A 38 7.57 -17.00 -4.69
C ARG A 38 6.55 -17.47 -3.67
N GLU A 39 6.53 -18.76 -3.41
CA GLU A 39 5.54 -19.33 -2.51
C GLU A 39 5.78 -18.95 -1.06
N GLN A 40 6.95 -18.42 -0.76
CA GLN A 40 7.29 -18.04 0.61
C GLN A 40 7.15 -16.54 0.84
N THR A 41 6.85 -15.77 -0.19
CA THR A 41 6.82 -14.31 -0.10
C THR A 41 5.44 -13.85 0.34
N TRP A 42 5.41 -13.05 1.38
CA TRP A 42 4.18 -12.53 1.94
C TRP A 42 4.12 -11.04 1.70
N ILE A 43 3.01 -10.58 1.15
CA ILE A 43 2.79 -9.15 0.91
C ILE A 43 1.52 -8.77 1.65
N VAL A 44 1.61 -7.76 2.50
CA VAL A 44 0.46 -7.27 3.25
C VAL A 44 0.28 -5.80 2.91
N LEU A 45 -0.92 -5.43 2.52
CA LEU A 45 -1.25 -4.06 2.19
C LEU A 45 -2.11 -3.48 3.30
N ASN A 46 -1.70 -2.33 3.81
CA ASN A 46 -2.42 -1.65 4.88
C ASN A 46 -3.01 -0.37 4.33
N PRO A 47 -4.32 -0.34 4.06
CA PRO A 47 -4.95 0.90 3.60
C PRO A 47 -5.07 1.86 4.77
N VAL A 48 -4.66 3.10 4.57
CA VAL A 48 -4.62 4.08 5.64
C VAL A 48 -5.38 5.32 5.22
N ASP A 49 -6.25 5.78 6.11
CA ASP A 49 -6.94 7.04 5.91
C ASP A 49 -5.92 8.18 6.06
N PRO A 50 -5.92 9.16 5.15
CA PRO A 50 -4.98 10.28 5.26
C PRO A 50 -5.02 10.98 6.61
N ALA A 51 -6.15 10.94 7.30
CA ALA A 51 -6.24 11.55 8.62
C ALA A 51 -5.36 10.85 9.65
N ARG A 52 -4.98 9.61 9.37
CA ARG A 52 -4.13 8.83 10.26
C ARG A 52 -2.68 8.77 9.80
N TRP A 53 -2.36 9.52 8.76
CA TRP A 53 -1.01 9.51 8.19
C TRP A 53 -0.38 10.84 8.49
N GLY A 54 0.56 10.86 9.41
CA GLY A 54 1.15 12.10 9.87
C GLY A 54 2.49 12.36 9.24
N ILE A 55 2.71 13.57 8.80
CA ILE A 55 3.98 14.03 8.29
C ILE A 55 4.27 15.35 8.99
N GLY A 56 5.42 15.41 9.67
CA GLY A 56 5.80 16.63 10.35
C GLY A 56 4.83 17.03 11.45
N GLY A 57 4.17 16.05 12.05
CA GLY A 57 3.24 16.31 13.13
C GLY A 57 1.85 16.68 12.68
N ARG A 58 1.58 16.58 11.39
CA ARG A 58 0.27 16.93 10.85
C ARG A 58 -0.31 15.77 10.03
N PRO A 59 -1.63 15.57 10.10
CA PRO A 59 -2.25 14.57 9.23
C PRO A 59 -2.13 15.00 7.78
N CYS A 60 -2.02 14.03 6.89
CA CYS A 60 -1.95 14.32 5.47
C CYS A 60 -3.25 14.84 4.90
N GLY A 61 -4.35 14.57 5.59
CA GLY A 61 -5.63 15.06 5.13
C GLY A 61 -6.61 14.99 6.27
N PRO A 62 -7.77 15.62 6.08
CA PRO A 62 -8.79 15.64 7.12
C PRO A 62 -9.66 14.40 7.08
N GLY A 63 -9.30 13.40 6.33
CA GLY A 63 -10.05 12.20 6.25
C GLY A 63 -10.86 12.15 4.99
N ARG A 64 -11.54 11.05 4.80
CA ARG A 64 -12.21 10.78 3.56
C ARG A 64 -13.29 11.80 3.24
N ALA A 65 -14.04 12.22 4.24
CA ALA A 65 -15.15 13.13 4.01
C ALA A 65 -14.64 14.46 3.50
N ALA A 66 -13.56 14.93 4.06
CA ALA A 66 -13.04 16.21 3.64
C ALA A 66 -12.33 16.12 2.31
N ASP A 67 -11.75 14.96 2.02
CA ASP A 67 -11.16 14.76 0.71
C ASP A 67 -12.21 14.91 -0.37
N ALA A 68 -13.41 14.49 -0.07
CA ALA A 68 -14.48 14.59 -1.04
C ALA A 68 -14.78 16.03 -1.36
N GLU A 69 -14.41 16.94 -0.49
CA GLU A 69 -14.60 18.33 -0.74
C GLU A 69 -13.48 18.89 -1.56
N GLY A 70 -12.63 18.15 -1.81
CA GLY A 70 -11.63 18.53 -2.63
C GLY A 70 -10.44 18.89 -2.07
N ARG A 71 -9.91 18.85 -1.65
CA ARG A 71 -8.91 19.30 -1.28
C ARG A 71 -7.89 18.99 -1.45
N ASP A 72 -7.59 19.16 -1.65
CA ASP A 72 -6.59 19.19 -1.83
C ASP A 72 -5.82 18.50 -1.32
N GLY A 73 -6.04 18.16 -0.99
CA GLY A 73 -5.37 17.32 -0.56
C GLY A 73 -4.58 16.55 -0.24
#